data_b13234229bb24a517e5a49389dda9a44
#
_entry.id   b13234229bb24a517e5a49389dda9a44
#
_cell.length_a   1.000
_cell.length_b   1.000
_cell.length_c   1.000
_cell.angle_alpha   90.00
_cell.angle_beta   90.00
_cell.angle_gamma   90.00
#
_symmetry.space_group_name_H-M   'P 1'
#
loop_
_entity.id
_entity.type
_entity.pdbx_description
1 polymer ?
#
loop_
_entity_poly.entity_id
_entity_poly.type
_entity_poly.pdbx_seq_one_letter_code
_entity_poly.pdbx_strand_id
1 'polypeptide(L)'
;MSENTLNLIKENEVTWVDLRFTDTKGKEQHVTIPASYVDEEFFETGQMFDGSSISGWKGINESDMILMPDDETAYMDPFTEDATLILRCDIIEPSTMQGYERDPRSVAKRAEAYLQSTGLGDTAFFGPEPEFFIFDDVTWGSDMQGNFYKINSDEGAWATASKVEGGNLGHRPRVKGGYFPVPPVDSLHDIRAAMCNTLMATGQDVEVHHHEVANAGQNEIGVKFNTLVKKADEVQTLKYVIHNVAAAYGKTATFMPKPIVGDNGSGMHVHQSFWKDGENMFAGDGYAGLSETALFYIGGIIKHAKALNAFTNPSTNSYKRLIPGFEAPVMLLSLIHI
;
A
#
# COMPACT_ATOMS: atom_id res chain seq x y z
N MET A 1 21.26 14.96 -9.17
CA MET A 1 19.88 14.51 -8.87
C MET A 1 19.38 13.39 -9.80
N SER A 2 20.11 13.06 -10.87
CA SER A 2 19.76 12.02 -11.85
C SER A 2 20.78 10.86 -11.91
N GLU A 3 21.84 10.95 -11.11
CA GLU A 3 23.01 10.06 -11.19
C GLU A 3 22.65 8.60 -10.86
N ASN A 4 21.81 8.37 -9.86
CA ASN A 4 21.39 7.02 -9.45
C ASN A 4 20.62 6.31 -10.58
N THR A 5 19.61 6.96 -11.11
CA THR A 5 18.79 6.40 -12.21
C THR A 5 19.61 6.16 -13.48
N LEU A 6 20.45 7.12 -13.90
CA LEU A 6 21.26 6.99 -15.11
C LEU A 6 22.31 5.87 -14.99
N ASN A 7 22.86 5.66 -13.79
CA ASN A 7 23.74 4.53 -13.52
C ASN A 7 22.96 3.20 -13.59
N LEU A 8 21.81 3.09 -12.96
CA LEU A 8 20.96 1.90 -13.02
C LEU A 8 20.56 1.55 -14.46
N ILE A 9 20.18 2.54 -15.26
CA ILE A 9 19.85 2.35 -16.69
C ILE A 9 21.04 1.72 -17.43
N LYS A 10 22.24 2.26 -17.23
CA LYS A 10 23.44 1.79 -17.91
C LYS A 10 23.91 0.39 -17.42
N GLU A 11 23.92 0.19 -16.11
CA GLU A 11 24.43 -1.05 -15.50
C GLU A 11 23.52 -2.26 -15.76
N ASN A 12 22.21 -2.03 -15.90
CA ASN A 12 21.21 -3.08 -16.11
C ASN A 12 20.71 -3.15 -17.56
N GLU A 13 21.33 -2.42 -18.50
CA GLU A 13 20.93 -2.37 -19.92
C GLU A 13 19.43 -2.13 -20.09
N VAL A 14 18.87 -1.17 -19.30
CA VAL A 14 17.44 -0.87 -19.23
C VAL A 14 16.90 -0.46 -20.60
N THR A 15 15.82 -1.11 -21.03
CA THR A 15 15.10 -0.81 -22.28
C THR A 15 13.97 0.20 -22.04
N TRP A 16 13.27 0.06 -20.92
CA TRP A 16 12.07 0.84 -20.61
C TRP A 16 12.17 1.51 -19.26
N VAL A 17 11.64 2.72 -19.14
CA VAL A 17 11.44 3.42 -17.85
C VAL A 17 9.95 3.60 -17.62
N ASP A 18 9.45 3.07 -16.51
CA ASP A 18 8.06 3.07 -16.11
C ASP A 18 7.82 4.17 -15.07
N LEU A 19 7.19 5.25 -15.50
CA LEU A 19 6.89 6.42 -14.68
C LEU A 19 5.58 6.18 -13.93
N ARG A 20 5.63 6.16 -12.60
CA ARG A 20 4.48 5.82 -11.75
C ARG A 20 4.04 6.99 -10.90
N PHE A 21 2.74 7.12 -10.70
CA PHE A 21 2.14 8.11 -9.82
C PHE A 21 0.85 7.55 -9.19
N THR A 22 0.38 8.18 -8.12
CA THR A 22 -0.82 7.75 -7.39
C THR A 22 -1.97 8.71 -7.66
N ASP A 23 -3.15 8.19 -8.04
CA ASP A 23 -4.35 9.01 -8.21
C ASP A 23 -5.04 9.31 -6.88
N THR A 24 -6.07 10.16 -6.89
CA THR A 24 -6.84 10.56 -5.69
C THR A 24 -7.59 9.41 -5.01
N LYS A 25 -7.72 8.26 -5.67
CA LYS A 25 -8.31 7.04 -5.10
C LYS A 25 -7.27 6.10 -4.50
N GLY A 26 -5.99 6.48 -4.52
CA GLY A 26 -4.89 5.65 -4.05
C GLY A 26 -4.47 4.55 -5.01
N LYS A 27 -4.94 4.58 -6.27
CA LYS A 27 -4.51 3.65 -7.31
C LYS A 27 -3.21 4.15 -7.94
N GLU A 28 -2.23 3.25 -8.08
CA GLU A 28 -1.02 3.53 -8.84
C GLU A 28 -1.35 3.49 -10.34
N GLN A 29 -0.94 4.53 -11.05
CA GLN A 29 -1.04 4.71 -12.50
C GLN A 29 0.37 4.74 -13.07
N HIS A 30 0.51 4.44 -14.38
CA HIS A 30 1.82 4.47 -15.01
C HIS A 30 1.77 4.84 -16.49
N VAL A 31 2.92 5.27 -17.01
CA VAL A 31 3.25 5.37 -18.42
C VAL A 31 4.70 4.95 -18.62
N THR A 32 4.95 4.18 -19.68
CA THR A 32 6.28 3.63 -19.96
C THR A 32 6.87 4.34 -21.16
N ILE A 33 8.15 4.75 -21.05
CA ILE A 33 8.92 5.42 -22.11
C ILE A 33 10.20 4.64 -22.40
N PRO A 34 10.79 4.75 -23.62
CA PRO A 34 12.10 4.17 -23.89
C PRO A 34 13.18 4.81 -22.99
N ALA A 35 14.10 4.01 -22.45
CA ALA A 35 15.18 4.50 -21.59
C ALA A 35 16.09 5.52 -22.30
N SER A 36 16.13 5.51 -23.63
CA SER A 36 16.91 6.47 -24.42
C SER A 36 16.40 7.93 -24.35
N TYR A 37 15.18 8.15 -23.81
CA TYR A 37 14.62 9.49 -23.57
C TYR A 37 14.92 10.02 -22.16
N VAL A 38 15.56 9.21 -21.30
CA VAL A 38 15.86 9.58 -19.92
C VAL A 38 17.31 10.02 -19.84
N ASP A 39 17.53 11.31 -19.71
CA ASP A 39 18.82 11.97 -19.51
C ASP A 39 18.74 12.96 -18.33
N GLU A 40 19.75 13.79 -18.14
CA GLU A 40 19.76 14.79 -17.06
C GLU A 40 18.65 15.85 -17.24
N GLU A 41 18.36 16.27 -18.48
CA GLU A 41 17.32 17.25 -18.79
C GLU A 41 15.92 16.71 -18.48
N PHE A 42 15.72 15.39 -18.62
CA PHE A 42 14.46 14.75 -18.29
C PHE A 42 14.06 14.93 -16.82
N PHE A 43 15.00 14.97 -15.88
CA PHE A 43 14.74 15.24 -14.47
C PHE A 43 14.42 16.72 -14.16
N GLU A 44 14.61 17.61 -15.10
CA GLU A 44 14.23 19.01 -14.99
C GLU A 44 12.89 19.30 -15.69
N THR A 45 12.62 18.62 -16.79
CA THR A 45 11.46 18.87 -17.65
C THR A 45 10.31 17.89 -17.43
N GLY A 46 10.60 16.63 -17.05
CA GLY A 46 9.63 15.57 -16.83
C GLY A 46 8.93 15.11 -18.12
N GLN A 47 7.87 14.30 -17.93
CA GLN A 47 7.02 13.78 -19.00
C GLN A 47 5.65 14.44 -18.96
N MET A 48 5.25 15.10 -20.06
CA MET A 48 3.90 15.64 -20.20
C MET A 48 2.85 14.52 -20.35
N PHE A 49 1.69 14.71 -19.74
CA PHE A 49 0.55 13.82 -19.88
C PHE A 49 -0.79 14.57 -19.73
N ASP A 50 -1.89 13.92 -20.15
CA ASP A 50 -3.24 14.45 -20.06
C ASP A 50 -3.87 14.14 -18.68
N GLY A 51 -3.85 15.11 -17.77
CA GLY A 51 -4.46 15.01 -16.44
C GLY A 51 -5.98 14.96 -16.44
N SER A 52 -6.67 15.29 -17.57
CA SER A 52 -8.13 15.17 -17.66
C SER A 52 -8.59 13.71 -17.74
N SER A 53 -7.69 12.80 -18.12
CA SER A 53 -7.93 11.36 -18.11
C SER A 53 -7.88 10.74 -16.71
N ILE A 54 -7.38 11.48 -15.71
CA ILE A 54 -7.36 11.04 -14.31
C ILE A 54 -8.59 11.57 -13.59
N SER A 55 -9.40 10.64 -13.08
CA SER A 55 -10.67 10.96 -12.42
C SER A 55 -10.49 11.94 -11.26
N GLY A 56 -11.18 13.08 -11.33
CA GLY A 56 -11.20 14.09 -10.26
C GLY A 56 -10.04 15.09 -10.30
N TRP A 57 -9.20 15.06 -11.34
CA TRP A 57 -8.08 16.00 -11.48
C TRP A 57 -8.47 17.23 -12.29
N LYS A 58 -8.26 17.24 -13.59
CA LYS A 58 -8.39 18.40 -14.47
C LYS A 58 -9.59 18.31 -15.40
N GLY A 59 -10.02 19.45 -15.91
CA GLY A 59 -10.90 19.53 -17.08
C GLY A 59 -10.09 19.54 -18.37
N ILE A 60 -10.75 19.21 -19.48
CA ILE A 60 -10.10 19.14 -20.80
C ILE A 60 -9.42 20.46 -21.25
N ASN A 61 -9.89 21.59 -20.75
CA ASN A 61 -9.35 22.91 -21.09
C ASN A 61 -8.06 23.28 -20.32
N GLU A 62 -7.65 22.46 -19.35
CA GLU A 62 -6.46 22.66 -18.51
C GLU A 62 -5.78 21.30 -18.25
N SER A 63 -5.75 20.43 -19.26
CA SER A 63 -5.42 19.02 -19.11
C SER A 63 -3.95 18.73 -18.94
N ASP A 64 -3.08 19.60 -19.46
CA ASP A 64 -1.64 19.34 -19.48
C ASP A 64 -1.04 19.35 -18.06
N MET A 65 -0.34 18.28 -17.72
CA MET A 65 0.38 18.08 -16.46
C MET A 65 1.72 17.42 -16.71
N ILE A 66 2.62 17.48 -15.73
CA ILE A 66 3.97 16.91 -15.83
C ILE A 66 4.13 15.80 -14.78
N LEU A 67 4.62 14.64 -15.23
CA LEU A 67 5.22 13.62 -14.37
C LEU A 67 6.68 13.99 -14.15
N MET A 68 7.01 14.44 -12.94
CA MET A 68 8.38 14.82 -12.57
C MET A 68 9.02 13.67 -11.80
N PRO A 69 10.00 12.95 -12.38
CA PRO A 69 10.58 11.78 -11.76
C PRO A 69 11.42 12.11 -10.54
N ASP A 70 11.36 11.23 -9.53
CA ASP A 70 12.16 11.31 -8.32
C ASP A 70 13.26 10.24 -8.36
N ASP A 71 14.52 10.66 -8.54
CA ASP A 71 15.70 9.80 -8.68
C ASP A 71 15.92 8.83 -7.49
N GLU A 72 15.46 9.21 -6.29
CA GLU A 72 15.61 8.39 -5.09
C GLU A 72 14.67 7.18 -5.06
N THR A 73 13.69 7.13 -5.98
CA THR A 73 12.68 6.06 -6.02
C THR A 73 12.99 4.96 -7.01
N ALA A 74 14.11 5.05 -7.73
CA ALA A 74 14.49 4.15 -8.81
C ALA A 74 14.75 2.72 -8.32
N TYR A 75 14.10 1.74 -8.96
CA TYR A 75 14.41 0.32 -8.79
C TYR A 75 14.01 -0.49 -10.03
N MET A 76 14.67 -1.65 -10.23
CA MET A 76 14.36 -2.55 -11.35
C MET A 76 13.04 -3.27 -11.12
N ASP A 77 12.19 -3.32 -12.14
CA ASP A 77 10.93 -4.07 -12.10
C ASP A 77 11.22 -5.58 -12.12
N PRO A 78 10.82 -6.35 -11.08
CA PRO A 78 11.08 -7.78 -11.02
C PRO A 78 10.14 -8.64 -11.87
N PHE A 79 9.15 -8.05 -12.56
CA PHE A 79 8.06 -8.79 -13.20
C PHE A 79 8.00 -8.62 -14.72
N THR A 80 8.72 -7.67 -15.29
CA THR A 80 8.72 -7.42 -16.74
C THR A 80 9.73 -8.32 -17.46
N GLU A 81 9.40 -8.71 -18.69
CA GLU A 81 10.29 -9.54 -19.54
C GLU A 81 11.52 -8.74 -19.97
N ASP A 82 11.31 -7.53 -20.47
CA ASP A 82 12.38 -6.60 -20.80
C ASP A 82 12.86 -5.84 -19.54
N ALA A 83 14.15 -5.53 -19.47
CA ALA A 83 14.72 -4.74 -18.39
C ALA A 83 14.04 -3.39 -18.27
N THR A 84 13.24 -3.21 -17.23
CA THR A 84 12.42 -2.02 -16.97
C THR A 84 12.80 -1.41 -15.63
N LEU A 85 13.02 -0.10 -15.61
CA LEU A 85 13.26 0.67 -14.39
C LEU A 85 11.99 1.40 -13.98
N ILE A 86 11.59 1.29 -12.72
CA ILE A 86 10.47 2.02 -12.15
C ILE A 86 10.97 3.31 -11.51
N LEU A 87 10.29 4.42 -11.82
CA LEU A 87 10.48 5.72 -11.18
C LEU A 87 9.13 6.25 -10.71
N ARG A 88 9.05 6.70 -9.46
CA ARG A 88 7.90 7.45 -8.98
C ARG A 88 8.02 8.92 -9.33
N CYS A 89 6.89 9.51 -9.67
CA CYS A 89 6.81 10.89 -10.10
C CYS A 89 5.95 11.71 -9.16
N ASP A 90 6.36 12.95 -8.96
CA ASP A 90 5.48 14.02 -8.49
C ASP A 90 4.66 14.53 -9.67
N ILE A 91 3.47 15.03 -9.40
CA ILE A 91 2.64 15.68 -10.42
C ILE A 91 2.83 17.19 -10.30
N ILE A 92 3.27 17.79 -11.39
CA ILE A 92 3.58 19.23 -11.45
C ILE A 92 2.56 19.96 -12.33
N GLU A 93 2.14 21.12 -11.86
CA GLU A 93 1.31 22.07 -12.61
C GLU A 93 2.20 22.88 -13.55
N PRO A 94 2.08 22.77 -14.88
CA PRO A 94 2.99 23.43 -15.82
C PRO A 94 3.02 24.95 -15.71
N SER A 95 1.87 25.55 -15.37
CA SER A 95 1.74 27.02 -15.28
C SER A 95 2.52 27.64 -14.13
N THR A 96 2.80 26.88 -13.08
CA THR A 96 3.44 27.33 -11.85
C THR A 96 4.74 26.61 -11.53
N MET A 97 4.98 25.47 -12.14
CA MET A 97 6.06 24.52 -11.82
C MET A 97 6.04 24.11 -10.35
N GLN A 98 4.84 24.04 -9.73
CA GLN A 98 4.62 23.61 -8.36
C GLN A 98 3.89 22.26 -8.35
N GLY A 99 4.06 21.51 -7.25
CA GLY A 99 3.34 20.26 -7.02
C GLY A 99 1.82 20.47 -7.09
N TYR A 100 1.14 19.59 -7.84
CA TYR A 100 -0.31 19.65 -8.01
C TYR A 100 -1.02 19.45 -6.67
N GLU A 101 -2.03 20.30 -6.39
CA GLU A 101 -2.70 20.31 -5.08
C GLU A 101 -3.39 19.00 -4.70
N ARG A 102 -3.88 18.24 -5.70
CA ARG A 102 -4.61 16.98 -5.52
C ARG A 102 -3.76 15.74 -5.74
N ASP A 103 -2.48 15.89 -6.01
CA ASP A 103 -1.54 14.78 -6.03
C ASP A 103 -1.28 14.29 -4.60
N PRO A 104 -1.61 13.01 -4.27
CA PRO A 104 -1.41 12.47 -2.92
C PRO A 104 0.05 12.55 -2.45
N ARG A 105 1.02 12.33 -3.36
CA ARG A 105 2.45 12.42 -3.02
C ARG A 105 2.87 13.85 -2.67
N SER A 106 2.38 14.84 -3.43
CA SER A 106 2.58 16.25 -3.11
C SER A 106 1.89 16.66 -1.79
N VAL A 107 0.74 16.07 -1.46
CA VAL A 107 0.09 16.27 -0.15
C VAL A 107 0.99 15.76 0.97
N ALA A 108 1.58 14.57 0.83
CA ALA A 108 2.49 14.01 1.82
C ALA A 108 3.75 14.89 2.01
N LYS A 109 4.36 15.34 0.92
CA LYS A 109 5.51 16.29 0.97
C LYS A 109 5.16 17.59 1.68
N ARG A 110 3.97 18.15 1.43
CA ARG A 110 3.49 19.34 2.16
C ARG A 110 3.26 19.07 3.65
N ALA A 111 2.81 17.85 4.01
CA ALA A 111 2.64 17.49 5.42
C ALA A 111 3.97 17.36 6.15
N GLU A 112 5.01 16.80 5.54
CA GLU A 112 6.37 16.79 6.11
C GLU A 112 6.92 18.22 6.30
N ALA A 113 6.80 19.05 5.28
CA ALA A 113 7.22 20.46 5.36
C ALA A 113 6.43 21.24 6.45
N TYR A 114 5.12 20.95 6.60
CA TYR A 114 4.31 21.53 7.64
C TYR A 114 4.80 21.13 9.04
N LEU A 115 5.07 19.85 9.30
CA LEU A 115 5.62 19.41 10.59
C LEU A 115 6.90 20.19 10.93
N GLN A 116 7.84 20.27 10.00
CA GLN A 116 9.09 21.02 10.18
C GLN A 116 8.82 22.50 10.49
N SER A 117 7.87 23.12 9.80
CA SER A 117 7.52 24.53 10.01
C SER A 117 6.92 24.84 11.39
N THR A 118 6.31 23.85 12.03
CA THR A 118 5.76 23.99 13.39
C THR A 118 6.84 23.98 14.47
N GLY A 119 8.00 23.42 14.18
CA GLY A 119 9.08 23.21 15.15
C GLY A 119 8.78 22.09 16.17
N LEU A 120 7.67 21.36 16.03
CA LEU A 120 7.31 20.21 16.90
C LEU A 120 8.13 18.96 16.59
N GLY A 121 8.58 18.83 15.36
CA GLY A 121 9.41 17.73 14.88
C GLY A 121 10.06 18.08 13.55
N ASP A 122 11.11 17.35 13.21
CA ASP A 122 11.78 17.43 11.90
C ASP A 122 11.44 16.24 11.01
N THR A 123 11.04 15.12 11.61
CA THR A 123 10.76 13.85 10.94
C THR A 123 9.51 13.19 11.51
N ALA A 124 8.68 12.64 10.64
CA ALA A 124 7.57 11.76 11.03
C ALA A 124 7.78 10.38 10.43
N PHE A 125 7.68 9.35 11.27
CA PHE A 125 7.75 7.95 10.86
C PHE A 125 6.38 7.30 10.87
N PHE A 126 6.15 6.45 9.86
CA PHE A 126 4.92 5.69 9.67
C PHE A 126 5.27 4.22 9.43
N GLY A 127 4.58 3.33 10.14
CA GLY A 127 4.68 1.87 10.00
C GLY A 127 3.30 1.28 9.73
N PRO A 128 2.85 1.21 8.48
CA PRO A 128 1.59 0.56 8.14
C PRO A 128 1.75 -0.96 8.12
N GLU A 129 0.70 -1.66 8.55
CA GLU A 129 0.56 -3.13 8.60
C GLU A 129 -0.62 -3.55 7.71
N PRO A 130 -0.48 -3.52 6.38
CA PRO A 130 -1.57 -3.84 5.48
C PRO A 130 -1.84 -5.34 5.43
N GLU A 131 -3.02 -5.75 5.86
CA GLU A 131 -3.54 -7.10 5.68
C GLU A 131 -4.14 -7.28 4.28
N PHE A 132 -4.08 -8.50 3.76
CA PHE A 132 -4.61 -8.85 2.45
C PHE A 132 -5.06 -10.31 2.39
N PHE A 133 -5.91 -10.62 1.40
CA PHE A 133 -6.31 -11.99 1.13
C PHE A 133 -5.68 -12.48 -0.18
N ILE A 134 -5.36 -13.78 -0.21
CA ILE A 134 -4.98 -14.52 -1.43
C ILE A 134 -6.07 -15.56 -1.68
N PHE A 135 -6.69 -15.50 -2.85
CA PHE A 135 -7.71 -16.44 -3.29
C PHE A 135 -7.24 -17.26 -4.50
N ASP A 136 -7.75 -18.49 -4.65
CA ASP A 136 -7.48 -19.30 -5.82
C ASP A 136 -8.13 -18.69 -7.06
N ASP A 137 -9.39 -18.25 -6.94
CA ASP A 137 -10.07 -17.47 -7.96
C ASP A 137 -11.25 -16.67 -7.38
N VAL A 138 -11.73 -15.70 -8.15
CA VAL A 138 -12.92 -14.91 -7.86
C VAL A 138 -13.77 -14.78 -9.13
N THR A 139 -15.02 -15.22 -9.05
CA THR A 139 -16.04 -14.97 -10.08
C THR A 139 -17.00 -13.91 -9.59
N TRP A 140 -17.40 -13.00 -10.46
CA TRP A 140 -18.36 -11.95 -10.11
C TRP A 140 -19.20 -11.54 -11.32
N GLY A 141 -20.37 -10.98 -11.06
CA GLY A 141 -21.24 -10.38 -12.06
C GLY A 141 -22.02 -9.23 -11.47
N SER A 142 -22.29 -8.23 -12.31
CA SER A 142 -23.08 -7.06 -11.94
C SER A 142 -23.86 -6.59 -13.16
N ASP A 143 -25.17 -6.70 -13.10
CA ASP A 143 -26.07 -6.23 -14.13
C ASP A 143 -27.36 -5.62 -13.52
N MET A 144 -28.32 -5.25 -14.36
CA MET A 144 -29.59 -4.66 -13.88
C MET A 144 -30.48 -5.66 -13.11
N GLN A 145 -30.21 -6.95 -13.17
CA GLN A 145 -31.01 -7.99 -12.48
C GLN A 145 -30.42 -8.33 -11.11
N GLY A 146 -29.12 -8.12 -10.90
CA GLY A 146 -28.48 -8.42 -9.64
C GLY A 146 -26.97 -8.36 -9.66
N ASN A 147 -26.40 -8.56 -8.48
CA ASN A 147 -24.95 -8.59 -8.28
C ASN A 147 -24.57 -9.85 -7.50
N PHE A 148 -23.48 -10.48 -7.87
CA PHE A 148 -22.90 -11.57 -7.10
C PHE A 148 -21.38 -11.53 -7.17
N TYR A 149 -20.73 -12.13 -6.19
CA TYR A 149 -19.36 -12.63 -6.29
C TYR A 149 -19.24 -13.96 -5.59
N LYS A 150 -18.31 -14.78 -6.06
CA LYS A 150 -17.98 -16.08 -5.49
C LYS A 150 -16.46 -16.19 -5.41
N ILE A 151 -15.99 -16.54 -4.23
CA ILE A 151 -14.58 -16.70 -3.91
C ILE A 151 -14.29 -18.19 -3.77
N ASN A 152 -13.21 -18.67 -4.41
CA ASN A 152 -12.62 -19.96 -4.14
C ASN A 152 -11.31 -19.78 -3.37
N SER A 153 -11.15 -20.60 -2.33
CA SER A 153 -9.92 -20.69 -1.54
C SER A 153 -9.83 -22.11 -0.97
N ASP A 154 -8.71 -22.77 -1.18
CA ASP A 154 -8.46 -24.10 -0.62
C ASP A 154 -8.43 -24.07 0.91
N GLU A 155 -8.13 -22.94 1.53
CA GLU A 155 -8.21 -22.72 2.98
C GLU A 155 -9.63 -22.41 3.46
N GLY A 156 -10.58 -22.13 2.56
CA GLY A 156 -11.93 -21.75 2.90
C GLY A 156 -12.68 -22.86 3.63
N ALA A 157 -13.46 -22.51 4.67
CA ALA A 157 -14.30 -23.47 5.41
C ALA A 157 -15.28 -24.23 4.52
N TRP A 158 -15.63 -23.67 3.37
CA TRP A 158 -16.50 -24.28 2.35
C TRP A 158 -15.78 -25.23 1.39
N ALA A 159 -14.44 -25.27 1.40
CA ALA A 159 -13.63 -26.01 0.43
C ALA A 159 -13.41 -27.49 0.78
N THR A 160 -14.17 -28.05 1.73
CA THR A 160 -13.98 -29.41 2.24
C THR A 160 -14.22 -30.51 1.22
N ALA A 161 -14.97 -30.26 0.14
CA ALA A 161 -15.23 -31.18 -0.96
C ALA A 161 -14.45 -30.87 -2.23
N SER A 162 -13.58 -29.85 -2.21
CA SER A 162 -12.79 -29.46 -3.39
C SER A 162 -11.80 -30.55 -3.77
N LYS A 163 -11.68 -30.77 -5.09
CA LYS A 163 -10.62 -31.60 -5.66
C LYS A 163 -9.40 -30.71 -5.90
N VAL A 164 -8.33 -30.97 -5.21
CA VAL A 164 -7.04 -30.28 -5.37
C VAL A 164 -5.99 -31.30 -5.83
N GLU A 165 -4.95 -30.84 -6.50
CA GLU A 165 -3.78 -31.66 -6.82
C GLU A 165 -3.17 -32.20 -5.52
N GLY A 166 -2.91 -33.51 -5.45
CA GLY A 166 -2.49 -34.17 -4.21
C GLY A 166 -3.62 -34.57 -3.26
N GLY A 167 -4.87 -34.23 -3.56
CA GLY A 167 -6.06 -34.56 -2.77
C GLY A 167 -6.36 -33.54 -1.66
N ASN A 168 -7.58 -33.64 -1.12
CA ASN A 168 -8.02 -32.79 -0.01
C ASN A 168 -7.66 -33.47 1.32
N LEU A 169 -6.62 -32.98 1.97
CA LEU A 169 -6.07 -33.55 3.21
C LEU A 169 -6.78 -33.06 4.48
N GLY A 170 -7.75 -32.14 4.37
CA GLY A 170 -8.51 -31.61 5.50
C GLY A 170 -7.77 -30.60 6.39
N HIS A 171 -6.53 -30.24 6.04
CA HIS A 171 -5.76 -29.22 6.76
C HIS A 171 -6.24 -27.83 6.39
N ARG A 172 -7.02 -27.20 7.28
CA ARG A 172 -7.57 -25.85 7.09
C ARG A 172 -7.65 -25.09 8.40
N PRO A 173 -7.47 -23.78 8.39
CA PRO A 173 -7.82 -22.95 9.54
C PRO A 173 -9.34 -23.02 9.78
N ARG A 174 -9.75 -22.76 10.99
CA ARG A 174 -11.17 -22.52 11.31
C ARG A 174 -11.52 -21.06 11.02
N VAL A 175 -12.81 -20.77 10.87
CA VAL A 175 -13.30 -19.39 10.89
C VAL A 175 -12.76 -18.70 12.14
N LYS A 176 -12.11 -17.54 12.00
CA LYS A 176 -11.36 -16.82 13.06
C LYS A 176 -10.21 -17.63 13.68
N GLY A 177 -9.71 -18.63 13.04
CA GLY A 177 -8.68 -19.52 13.58
C GLY A 177 -7.41 -19.57 12.74
N GLY A 178 -7.20 -18.58 11.86
CA GLY A 178 -6.05 -18.52 10.95
C GLY A 178 -4.80 -17.83 11.51
N TYR A 179 -4.82 -17.34 12.76
CA TYR A 179 -3.67 -16.64 13.31
C TYR A 179 -2.54 -17.60 13.68
N PHE A 180 -1.42 -17.48 12.98
CA PHE A 180 -0.16 -18.21 13.20
C PHE A 180 -0.21 -19.74 13.15
N PRO A 181 -1.04 -20.42 12.32
CA PRO A 181 -0.93 -21.86 12.21
C PRO A 181 0.37 -22.24 11.51
N VAL A 182 0.91 -23.39 11.86
CA VAL A 182 2.05 -23.94 11.11
C VAL A 182 1.57 -24.67 9.84
N PRO A 183 2.39 -24.76 8.80
CA PRO A 183 2.12 -25.67 7.68
C PRO A 183 1.86 -27.12 8.16
N PRO A 184 0.96 -27.88 7.53
CA PRO A 184 0.26 -27.59 6.26
C PRO A 184 -1.06 -26.83 6.42
N VAL A 185 -1.45 -26.40 7.64
CA VAL A 185 -2.67 -25.59 7.83
C VAL A 185 -2.50 -24.22 7.18
N ASP A 186 -1.36 -23.58 7.40
CA ASP A 186 -0.91 -22.44 6.60
C ASP A 186 -0.39 -22.93 5.24
N SER A 187 -1.23 -22.97 4.24
CA SER A 187 -0.87 -23.41 2.89
C SER A 187 -0.23 -22.30 2.04
N LEU A 188 -0.18 -21.06 2.55
CA LEU A 188 0.28 -19.88 1.83
C LEU A 188 1.68 -19.41 2.25
N HIS A 189 2.38 -20.19 3.10
CA HIS A 189 3.71 -19.83 3.59
C HIS A 189 4.70 -19.53 2.44
N ASP A 190 4.77 -20.39 1.44
CA ASP A 190 5.77 -20.27 0.37
C ASP A 190 5.47 -19.09 -0.57
N ILE A 191 4.19 -18.82 -0.88
CA ILE A 191 3.84 -17.64 -1.69
C ILE A 191 4.13 -16.34 -0.95
N ARG A 192 3.89 -16.27 0.38
CA ARG A 192 4.29 -15.11 1.17
C ARG A 192 5.80 -14.95 1.22
N ALA A 193 6.54 -16.05 1.38
CA ALA A 193 8.01 -16.03 1.33
C ALA A 193 8.53 -15.50 -0.02
N ALA A 194 7.90 -15.89 -1.14
CA ALA A 194 8.23 -15.35 -2.46
C ALA A 194 7.93 -13.83 -2.55
N MET A 195 6.80 -13.37 -1.99
CA MET A 195 6.48 -11.94 -1.88
C MET A 195 7.55 -11.19 -1.08
N CYS A 196 7.95 -11.71 0.08
CA CYS A 196 8.97 -11.11 0.93
C CYS A 196 10.35 -11.03 0.23
N ASN A 197 10.76 -12.09 -0.43
CA ASN A 197 12.03 -12.11 -1.19
C ASN A 197 12.01 -11.06 -2.31
N THR A 198 10.90 -10.91 -3.01
CA THR A 198 10.75 -9.89 -4.05
C THR A 198 10.75 -8.47 -3.47
N LEU A 199 10.07 -8.24 -2.33
CA LEU A 199 10.10 -6.96 -1.63
C LEU A 199 11.51 -6.59 -1.19
N MET A 200 12.27 -7.52 -0.62
CA MET A 200 13.67 -7.29 -0.26
C MET A 200 14.53 -6.98 -1.49
N ALA A 201 14.29 -7.61 -2.63
CA ALA A 201 14.98 -7.31 -3.88
C ALA A 201 14.65 -5.91 -4.43
N THR A 202 13.49 -5.33 -4.10
CA THR A 202 13.13 -3.93 -4.42
C THR A 202 13.62 -2.93 -3.37
N GLY A 203 14.40 -3.36 -2.38
CA GLY A 203 15.01 -2.50 -1.36
C GLY A 203 14.16 -2.27 -0.12
N GLN A 204 13.07 -3.02 0.10
CA GLN A 204 12.27 -2.90 1.32
C GLN A 204 12.81 -3.79 2.45
N ASP A 205 12.82 -3.27 3.67
CA ASP A 205 13.12 -4.01 4.90
C ASP A 205 11.88 -4.79 5.36
N VAL A 206 11.84 -6.10 5.09
CA VAL A 206 10.80 -7.01 5.56
C VAL A 206 11.17 -7.53 6.95
N GLU A 207 10.26 -7.43 7.92
CA GLU A 207 10.48 -7.86 9.30
C GLU A 207 9.80 -9.19 9.63
N VAL A 208 8.59 -9.43 9.10
CA VAL A 208 7.80 -10.61 9.43
C VAL A 208 6.77 -10.91 8.34
N HIS A 209 6.36 -12.16 8.22
CA HIS A 209 5.16 -12.54 7.49
C HIS A 209 4.43 -13.68 8.19
N HIS A 210 3.12 -13.67 8.13
CA HIS A 210 2.30 -14.70 8.75
C HIS A 210 0.91 -14.80 8.11
N HIS A 211 0.22 -15.91 8.41
CA HIS A 211 -1.20 -16.05 8.15
C HIS A 211 -1.98 -15.27 9.20
N GLU A 212 -3.01 -14.55 8.78
CA GLU A 212 -3.87 -13.74 9.62
C GLU A 212 -5.13 -14.48 10.09
N VAL A 213 -5.96 -13.81 10.93
CA VAL A 213 -7.05 -14.41 11.71
C VAL A 213 -8.13 -15.04 10.84
N ALA A 214 -8.46 -14.48 9.67
CA ALA A 214 -9.50 -15.04 8.81
C ALA A 214 -9.07 -16.39 8.20
N ASN A 215 -10.05 -17.23 7.99
CA ASN A 215 -9.87 -18.61 7.55
C ASN A 215 -9.39 -18.75 6.09
N ALA A 216 -9.89 -17.93 5.19
CA ALA A 216 -9.74 -18.17 3.75
C ALA A 216 -8.62 -17.33 3.13
N GLY A 217 -7.39 -17.56 3.57
CA GLY A 217 -6.22 -17.01 2.92
C GLY A 217 -5.90 -15.56 3.28
N GLN A 218 -6.18 -15.13 4.51
CA GLN A 218 -5.76 -13.82 5.01
C GLN A 218 -4.29 -13.85 5.44
N ASN A 219 -3.55 -12.82 5.06
CA ASN A 219 -2.11 -12.71 5.27
C ASN A 219 -1.72 -11.31 5.69
N GLU A 220 -0.56 -11.21 6.33
CA GLU A 220 0.14 -9.96 6.60
C GLU A 220 1.62 -10.10 6.31
N ILE A 221 2.23 -9.01 5.83
CA ILE A 221 3.67 -8.85 5.67
C ILE A 221 4.05 -7.55 6.38
N GLY A 222 4.76 -7.68 7.50
CA GLY A 222 5.30 -6.55 8.23
C GLY A 222 6.58 -6.02 7.58
N VAL A 223 6.61 -4.73 7.36
CA VAL A 223 7.76 -3.99 6.81
C VAL A 223 8.18 -2.90 7.78
N LYS A 224 9.48 -2.65 7.88
CA LYS A 224 10.01 -1.62 8.76
C LYS A 224 9.41 -0.26 8.44
N PHE A 225 9.17 0.55 9.46
CA PHE A 225 8.69 1.92 9.32
C PHE A 225 9.68 2.81 8.54
N ASN A 226 9.17 3.88 7.93
CA ASN A 226 9.97 4.88 7.23
C ASN A 226 9.31 6.27 7.32
N THR A 227 9.94 7.30 6.75
CA THR A 227 9.35 8.64 6.64
C THR A 227 8.07 8.63 5.81
N LEU A 228 7.23 9.63 5.96
CA LEU A 228 5.88 9.65 5.38
C LEU A 228 5.86 9.39 3.87
N VAL A 229 6.60 10.19 3.09
CA VAL A 229 6.62 10.08 1.62
C VAL A 229 7.21 8.73 1.21
N LYS A 230 8.37 8.36 1.76
CA LYS A 230 9.05 7.12 1.43
C LYS A 230 8.20 5.89 1.78
N LYS A 231 7.54 5.88 2.94
CA LYS A 231 6.67 4.78 3.34
C LYS A 231 5.42 4.69 2.47
N ALA A 232 4.84 5.80 2.05
CA ALA A 232 3.72 5.80 1.11
C ALA A 232 4.12 5.18 -0.25
N ASP A 233 5.30 5.52 -0.77
CA ASP A 233 5.87 4.91 -1.97
C ASP A 233 6.13 3.41 -1.78
N GLU A 234 6.66 2.99 -0.64
CA GLU A 234 6.91 1.59 -0.29
C GLU A 234 5.61 0.77 -0.19
N VAL A 235 4.51 1.35 0.31
CA VAL A 235 3.19 0.69 0.34
C VAL A 235 2.67 0.43 -1.08
N GLN A 236 2.86 1.35 -2.02
CA GLN A 236 2.50 1.09 -3.42
C GLN A 236 3.33 -0.04 -4.01
N THR A 237 4.65 -0.08 -3.75
CA THR A 237 5.51 -1.19 -4.16
C THR A 237 5.06 -2.51 -3.53
N LEU A 238 4.73 -2.52 -2.23
CA LEU A 238 4.23 -3.70 -1.52
C LEU A 238 2.97 -4.25 -2.19
N LYS A 239 1.99 -3.39 -2.49
CA LYS A 239 0.76 -3.80 -3.20
C LYS A 239 1.06 -4.35 -4.59
N TYR A 240 1.94 -3.70 -5.34
CA TYR A 240 2.38 -4.12 -6.67
C TYR A 240 3.02 -5.52 -6.64
N VAL A 241 3.95 -5.75 -5.72
CA VAL A 241 4.63 -7.05 -5.55
C VAL A 241 3.62 -8.14 -5.15
N ILE A 242 2.76 -7.89 -4.16
CA ILE A 242 1.77 -8.87 -3.71
C ILE A 242 0.84 -9.29 -4.85
N HIS A 243 0.32 -8.34 -5.64
CA HIS A 243 -0.55 -8.66 -6.77
C HIS A 243 0.17 -9.47 -7.85
N ASN A 244 1.39 -9.09 -8.23
CA ASN A 244 2.13 -9.76 -9.29
C ASN A 244 2.64 -11.16 -8.87
N VAL A 245 3.13 -11.32 -7.64
CA VAL A 245 3.51 -12.65 -7.14
C VAL A 245 2.27 -13.56 -7.05
N ALA A 246 1.14 -13.07 -6.54
CA ALA A 246 -0.10 -13.85 -6.53
C ALA A 246 -0.48 -14.30 -7.94
N ALA A 247 -0.43 -13.40 -8.94
CA ALA A 247 -0.71 -13.73 -10.34
C ALA A 247 0.27 -14.77 -10.90
N ALA A 248 1.56 -14.67 -10.59
CA ALA A 248 2.57 -15.64 -11.01
C ALA A 248 2.31 -17.06 -10.44
N TYR A 249 1.68 -17.15 -9.27
CA TYR A 249 1.25 -18.42 -8.66
C TYR A 249 -0.16 -18.87 -9.12
N GLY A 250 -0.76 -18.21 -10.12
CA GLY A 250 -2.10 -18.51 -10.60
C GLY A 250 -3.21 -18.18 -9.59
N LYS A 251 -2.95 -17.28 -8.65
CA LYS A 251 -3.87 -16.83 -7.60
C LYS A 251 -4.18 -15.35 -7.77
N THR A 252 -5.09 -14.82 -6.96
CA THR A 252 -5.40 -13.40 -6.92
C THR A 252 -5.33 -12.86 -5.50
N ALA A 253 -4.77 -11.67 -5.32
CA ALA A 253 -4.70 -10.99 -4.04
C ALA A 253 -5.65 -9.80 -4.00
N THR A 254 -6.15 -9.47 -2.80
CA THR A 254 -6.99 -8.28 -2.59
C THR A 254 -6.74 -7.65 -1.22
N PHE A 255 -6.71 -6.32 -1.22
CA PHE A 255 -6.72 -5.48 -0.01
C PHE A 255 -8.14 -5.01 0.36
N MET A 256 -9.17 -5.64 -0.19
CA MET A 256 -10.57 -5.32 0.10
C MET A 256 -10.84 -5.45 1.60
N PRO A 257 -11.44 -4.43 2.26
CA PRO A 257 -11.60 -4.42 3.72
C PRO A 257 -12.42 -5.60 4.27
N LYS A 258 -13.46 -6.03 3.54
CA LYS A 258 -14.32 -7.15 3.96
C LYS A 258 -14.71 -8.02 2.77
N PRO A 259 -13.82 -8.87 2.27
CA PRO A 259 -14.13 -9.73 1.14
C PRO A 259 -15.05 -10.90 1.52
N ILE A 260 -15.02 -11.34 2.79
CA ILE A 260 -15.80 -12.49 3.27
C ILE A 260 -16.71 -12.05 4.41
N VAL A 261 -18.01 -12.29 4.26
CA VAL A 261 -19.00 -12.07 5.32
C VAL A 261 -18.93 -13.22 6.32
N GLY A 262 -18.91 -12.90 7.62
CA GLY A 262 -18.87 -13.90 8.70
C GLY A 262 -17.47 -14.32 9.13
N ASP A 263 -16.42 -13.71 8.60
CA ASP A 263 -15.04 -13.87 9.05
C ASP A 263 -14.35 -12.51 9.24
N ASN A 264 -13.10 -12.47 9.68
CA ASN A 264 -12.32 -11.24 9.81
C ASN A 264 -12.10 -10.57 8.44
N GLY A 265 -11.77 -9.30 8.43
CA GLY A 265 -11.46 -8.51 7.23
C GLY A 265 -10.10 -7.85 7.32
N SER A 266 -9.63 -7.28 6.22
CA SER A 266 -8.34 -6.62 6.11
C SER A 266 -8.32 -5.29 6.84
N GLY A 267 -7.36 -5.10 7.74
CA GLY A 267 -6.97 -3.84 8.34
C GLY A 267 -5.73 -3.27 7.70
N MET A 268 -5.43 -2.04 8.09
CA MET A 268 -4.11 -1.46 7.95
C MET A 268 -3.89 -0.59 9.19
N HIS A 269 -3.31 -1.18 10.24
CA HIS A 269 -2.85 -0.40 11.38
C HIS A 269 -1.69 0.49 10.92
N VAL A 270 -1.59 1.68 11.49
CA VAL A 270 -0.51 2.62 11.12
C VAL A 270 0.14 3.15 12.39
N HIS A 271 1.32 2.61 12.72
CA HIS A 271 2.17 3.14 13.77
C HIS A 271 2.72 4.49 13.37
N GLN A 272 2.76 5.43 14.29
CA GLN A 272 3.15 6.81 14.00
C GLN A 272 3.98 7.39 15.13
N SER A 273 5.01 8.16 14.77
CA SER A 273 5.80 8.93 15.74
C SER A 273 6.41 10.17 15.10
N PHE A 274 6.61 11.23 15.91
CA PHE A 274 7.39 12.40 15.52
C PHE A 274 8.74 12.37 16.20
N TRP A 275 9.75 12.83 15.49
CA TRP A 275 11.11 12.88 15.97
C TRP A 275 11.66 14.29 15.78
N LYS A 276 12.55 14.69 16.67
CA LYS A 276 13.25 15.95 16.61
C LYS A 276 14.69 15.75 17.13
N ASP A 277 15.67 16.16 16.34
CA ASP A 277 17.09 16.02 16.69
C ASP A 277 17.47 14.59 17.10
N GLY A 278 16.82 13.57 16.50
CA GLY A 278 17.04 12.16 16.78
C GLY A 278 16.32 11.59 18.03
N GLU A 279 15.47 12.40 18.66
CA GLU A 279 14.67 11.97 19.83
C GLU A 279 13.20 11.79 19.47
N ASN A 280 12.58 10.73 20.02
CA ASN A 280 11.16 10.44 19.83
C ASN A 280 10.29 11.37 20.69
N MET A 281 9.56 12.27 20.03
CA MET A 281 8.72 13.27 20.69
C MET A 281 7.44 12.70 21.32
N PHE A 282 7.12 11.42 21.07
CA PHE A 282 5.95 10.77 21.66
C PHE A 282 6.26 10.03 22.97
N ALA A 283 7.53 9.73 23.22
CA ALA A 283 7.96 9.15 24.49
C ALA A 283 7.92 10.21 25.61
N GLY A 284 7.49 9.81 26.82
CA GLY A 284 7.40 10.71 27.97
C GLY A 284 7.03 9.98 29.25
N ASP A 285 6.82 10.75 30.33
CA ASP A 285 6.50 10.25 31.67
C ASP A 285 4.99 10.28 31.99
N GLY A 286 4.16 10.63 31.02
CA GLY A 286 2.71 10.73 31.19
C GLY A 286 2.00 9.38 31.11
N TYR A 287 0.68 9.43 30.92
CA TYR A 287 -0.17 8.24 30.79
C TYR A 287 0.38 7.28 29.73
N ALA A 288 0.54 6.02 30.09
CA ALA A 288 1.09 4.95 29.23
C ALA A 288 2.52 5.24 28.68
N GLY A 289 3.32 6.05 29.34
CA GLY A 289 4.67 6.40 28.88
C GLY A 289 4.68 7.41 27.72
N LEU A 290 3.58 8.14 27.52
CA LEU A 290 3.42 9.10 26.44
C LEU A 290 3.77 10.53 26.91
N SER A 291 4.28 11.33 25.98
CA SER A 291 4.47 12.77 26.16
C SER A 291 3.14 13.53 26.03
N GLU A 292 3.14 14.80 26.46
CA GLU A 292 2.01 15.71 26.22
C GLU A 292 1.76 15.91 24.70
N THR A 293 2.81 15.98 23.90
CA THR A 293 2.72 16.05 22.42
C THR A 293 1.97 14.86 21.85
N ALA A 294 2.27 13.64 22.31
CA ALA A 294 1.55 12.43 21.87
C ALA A 294 0.07 12.50 22.26
N LEU A 295 -0.26 12.95 23.45
CA LEU A 295 -1.65 13.07 23.90
C LEU A 295 -2.43 14.11 23.09
N PHE A 296 -1.82 15.24 22.75
CA PHE A 296 -2.42 16.22 21.83
C PHE A 296 -2.61 15.67 20.42
N TYR A 297 -1.66 14.90 19.92
CA TYR A 297 -1.76 14.24 18.62
C TYR A 297 -2.93 13.25 18.58
N ILE A 298 -3.06 12.40 19.59
CA ILE A 298 -4.20 11.48 19.77
C ILE A 298 -5.52 12.27 19.81
N GLY A 299 -5.57 13.35 20.59
CA GLY A 299 -6.73 14.24 20.66
C GLY A 299 -7.10 14.83 19.28
N GLY A 300 -6.10 15.16 18.47
CA GLY A 300 -6.26 15.62 17.09
C GLY A 300 -6.88 14.55 16.18
N ILE A 301 -6.38 13.31 16.25
CA ILE A 301 -6.93 12.17 15.50
C ILE A 301 -8.41 11.95 15.88
N ILE A 302 -8.73 11.93 17.17
CA ILE A 302 -10.11 11.77 17.65
C ILE A 302 -11.00 12.91 17.14
N LYS A 303 -10.55 14.15 17.27
CA LYS A 303 -11.29 15.34 16.83
C LYS A 303 -11.62 15.30 15.33
N HIS A 304 -10.69 14.79 14.52
CA HIS A 304 -10.81 14.74 13.07
C HIS A 304 -11.18 13.34 12.52
N ALA A 305 -11.54 12.37 13.37
CA ALA A 305 -11.81 10.99 12.98
C ALA A 305 -12.86 10.86 11.86
N LYS A 306 -13.92 11.70 11.86
CA LYS A 306 -14.93 11.69 10.80
C LYS A 306 -14.36 12.13 9.45
N ALA A 307 -13.50 13.14 9.43
CA ALA A 307 -12.84 13.60 8.21
C ALA A 307 -11.82 12.57 7.72
N LEU A 308 -11.05 11.97 8.63
CA LEU A 308 -10.10 10.89 8.32
C LEU A 308 -10.80 9.70 7.66
N ASN A 309 -11.97 9.30 8.14
CA ASN A 309 -12.72 8.16 7.56
C ASN A 309 -13.11 8.38 6.09
N ALA A 310 -13.23 9.61 5.61
CA ALA A 310 -13.48 9.87 4.19
C ALA A 310 -12.33 9.37 3.29
N PHE A 311 -11.10 9.30 3.84
CA PHE A 311 -9.91 8.84 3.13
C PHE A 311 -9.52 7.41 3.53
N THR A 312 -9.54 7.09 4.82
CA THR A 312 -9.10 5.78 5.34
C THR A 312 -10.16 4.68 5.19
N ASN A 313 -11.44 5.03 5.06
CA ASN A 313 -12.57 4.11 4.86
C ASN A 313 -13.48 4.59 3.71
N PRO A 314 -12.95 4.70 2.46
CA PRO A 314 -13.61 5.42 1.37
C PRO A 314 -14.74 4.64 0.68
N SER A 315 -14.87 3.34 0.94
CA SER A 315 -15.83 2.48 0.24
C SER A 315 -16.95 1.98 1.16
N THR A 316 -18.08 1.60 0.58
CA THR A 316 -19.16 0.92 1.33
C THR A 316 -18.68 -0.40 1.96
N ASN A 317 -17.72 -1.07 1.33
CA ASN A 317 -17.11 -2.29 1.88
C ASN A 317 -16.28 -2.01 3.13
N SER A 318 -15.65 -0.83 3.25
CA SER A 318 -14.94 -0.42 4.46
C SER A 318 -15.84 -0.48 5.69
N TYR A 319 -17.08 -0.02 5.59
CA TYR A 319 -18.04 -0.04 6.69
C TYR A 319 -18.60 -1.43 7.00
N LYS A 320 -18.53 -2.38 6.06
CA LYS A 320 -18.83 -3.78 6.34
C LYS A 320 -17.76 -4.46 7.21
N ARG A 321 -16.53 -3.93 7.22
CA ARG A 321 -15.47 -4.37 8.13
C ARG A 321 -15.68 -3.83 9.55
N LEU A 322 -16.14 -2.60 9.71
CA LEU A 322 -16.28 -1.92 11.00
C LEU A 322 -17.50 -2.40 11.78
N ILE A 323 -17.56 -3.70 12.07
CA ILE A 323 -18.64 -4.36 12.82
C ILE A 323 -18.08 -5.11 14.03
N PRO A 324 -18.84 -5.21 15.14
CA PRO A 324 -18.40 -5.94 16.34
C PRO A 324 -18.11 -7.41 16.09
N GLY A 325 -17.14 -7.95 16.82
CA GLY A 325 -16.87 -9.38 16.87
C GLY A 325 -15.89 -9.92 15.83
N PHE A 326 -15.25 -9.06 15.03
CA PHE A 326 -14.29 -9.42 13.98
C PHE A 326 -12.99 -8.62 14.07
N GLU A 327 -12.57 -8.27 15.29
CA GLU A 327 -11.32 -7.51 15.58
C GLU A 327 -11.23 -6.16 14.85
N ALA A 328 -12.36 -5.64 14.44
CA ALA A 328 -12.45 -4.32 13.85
C ALA A 328 -12.69 -3.25 14.92
N PRO A 329 -12.18 -2.04 14.76
CA PRO A 329 -12.46 -0.94 15.67
C PRO A 329 -13.95 -0.60 15.62
N VAL A 330 -14.63 -0.75 16.75
CA VAL A 330 -16.05 -0.37 16.93
C VAL A 330 -16.19 0.90 17.79
N MET A 331 -15.09 1.35 18.36
CA MET A 331 -14.91 2.63 19.05
C MET A 331 -13.83 3.45 18.36
N LEU A 332 -13.75 4.75 18.69
CA LEU A 332 -12.89 5.71 18.00
C LEU A 332 -11.37 5.46 18.16
N LEU A 333 -10.95 4.56 19.05
CA LEU A 333 -9.55 4.24 19.29
C LEU A 333 -9.36 2.80 19.79
N SER A 334 -8.38 2.13 19.23
CA SER A 334 -7.69 1.01 19.86
C SER A 334 -6.39 1.53 20.48
N LEU A 335 -6.29 1.52 21.79
CA LEU A 335 -5.10 2.02 22.50
C LEU A 335 -3.93 1.02 22.53
N ILE A 336 -4.10 -0.17 21.95
CA ILE A 336 -3.08 -1.24 21.99
C ILE A 336 -1.90 -0.94 21.04
N HIS A 337 -2.12 -0.11 20.04
CA HIS A 337 -1.16 0.16 18.96
C HIS A 337 -0.57 1.58 18.94
N ILE A 338 -0.64 2.29 20.07
CA ILE A 338 -0.05 3.64 20.17
C ILE A 338 1.36 3.58 20.76
#